data_97bb4cc7421a97b876d5d6e3356cf830
#
_entry.id   97bb4cc7421a97b876d5d6e3356cf830
#
_cell.length_a   1.000
_cell.length_b   1.000
_cell.length_c   1.000
_cell.angle_alpha   90.00
_cell.angle_beta   90.00
_cell.angle_gamma   90.00
#
_symmetry.space_group_name_H-M   'P 1'
#
loop_
_entity.id
_entity.type
_entity.pdbx_description
1 polymer ?
#
loop_
_entity_poly.entity_id
_entity_poly.type
_entity_poly.pdbx_seq_one_letter_code
_entity_poly.pdbx_strand_id
1 'polypeptide(L)' 'MTAARVRWEYIQRIYELCDRNISKAARRLKMHRRTLQRILNKRAPK' A
#
# COMPACT_ATOMS: atom_id res chain seq x y z
N MET A 1 -11.16 14.03 5.45
CA MET A 1 -10.30 12.85 5.22
C MET A 1 -9.03 12.96 6.04
N THR A 2 -8.61 11.86 6.63
CA THR A 2 -7.35 11.84 7.38
C THR A 2 -6.19 11.58 6.43
N ALA A 3 -5.00 12.05 6.80
CA ALA A 3 -3.80 11.80 6.01
C ALA A 3 -3.53 10.29 5.86
N ALA A 4 -3.85 9.52 6.90
CA ALA A 4 -3.65 8.08 6.88
C ALA A 4 -4.51 7.41 5.80
N ARG A 5 -5.74 7.88 5.64
CA ARG A 5 -6.63 7.33 4.62
C ARG A 5 -6.16 7.66 3.22
N VAL A 6 -5.71 8.88 2.98
CA VAL A 6 -5.19 9.28 1.68
C VAL A 6 -3.97 8.44 1.33
N ARG A 7 -3.09 8.22 2.29
CA ARG A 7 -1.91 7.39 2.09
C ARG A 7 -2.30 5.95 1.76
N TRP A 8 -3.28 5.41 2.47
CA TRP A 8 -3.75 4.05 2.25
C TRP A 8 -4.31 3.88 0.84
N GLU A 9 -5.11 4.83 0.39
CA GLU A 9 -5.69 4.78 -0.96
C GLU A 9 -4.61 4.85 -2.04
N TYR A 10 -3.59 5.68 -1.82
CA TYR A 10 -2.47 5.77 -2.74
C TYR A 10 -1.73 4.43 -2.83
N ILE A 11 -1.48 3.81 -1.70
CA ILE A 11 -0.81 2.52 -1.64
C ILE A 11 -1.62 1.45 -2.36
N GLN A 12 -2.92 1.44 -2.15
CA GLN A 12 -3.82 0.51 -2.83
C GLN A 12 -3.74 0.68 -4.35
N ARG A 13 -3.72 1.91 -4.81
CA ARG A 13 -3.64 2.19 -6.24
C ARG A 13 -2.33 1.67 -6.83
N ILE A 14 -1.22 1.92 -6.17
CA ILE A 14 0.09 1.43 -6.64
C ILE A 14 0.10 -0.09 -6.66
N TYR A 15 -0.46 -0.72 -5.64
CA TYR A 15 -0.54 -2.17 -5.57
C TYR A 15 -1.30 -2.74 -6.77
N GLU A 16 -2.42 -2.14 -7.11
CA GLU A 16 -3.21 -2.58 -8.26
C GLU A 16 -2.47 -2.36 -9.58
N LEU A 17 -1.79 -1.24 -9.72
CA LEU A 17 -1.00 -0.95 -10.92
C LEU A 17 0.15 -1.93 -11.09
N CYS A 18 0.60 -2.57 -10.03
CA CYS A 18 1.65 -3.56 -10.06
C CYS A 18 1.10 -4.99 -10.14
N ASP A 19 -0.12 -5.15 -10.64
CA ASP A 19 -0.79 -6.46 -10.77
C ASP A 19 -0.86 -7.20 -9.44
N ARG A 20 -1.08 -6.47 -8.36
CA ARG A 20 -1.14 -7.02 -7.00
C ARG A 20 0.15 -7.74 -6.62
N ASN A 21 1.26 -7.32 -7.20
CA ASN A 21 2.55 -7.89 -6.86
C ASN A 21 3.16 -7.06 -5.74
N ILE A 22 3.17 -7.65 -4.55
CA ILE A 22 3.60 -6.94 -3.35
C ILE A 22 5.07 -6.52 -3.43
N SER A 23 5.91 -7.34 -4.02
CA SER A 23 7.32 -7.01 -4.17
C SER A 23 7.53 -5.79 -5.07
N LYS A 24 6.82 -5.77 -6.20
CA LYS A 24 6.92 -4.65 -7.12
C LYS A 24 6.34 -3.38 -6.51
N ALA A 25 5.20 -3.51 -5.86
CA ALA A 25 4.55 -2.36 -5.22
C ALA A 25 5.42 -1.76 -4.13
N ALA A 26 5.99 -2.60 -3.28
CA ALA A 26 6.86 -2.15 -2.21
C ALA A 26 8.09 -1.44 -2.77
N ARG A 27 8.68 -1.99 -3.82
CA ARG A 27 9.82 -1.39 -4.48
C ARG A 27 9.47 -0.01 -5.04
N ARG A 28 8.31 0.09 -5.67
CA ARG A 28 7.85 1.34 -6.26
C ARG A 28 7.57 2.38 -5.18
N LEU A 29 7.07 1.94 -4.03
CA LEU A 29 6.79 2.81 -2.90
C LEU A 29 8.03 3.08 -2.04
N LYS A 30 9.15 2.46 -2.37
CA LYS A 30 10.41 2.59 -1.62
C LYS A 30 10.24 2.19 -0.17
N MET A 31 9.53 1.09 0.05
CA MET A 31 9.34 0.55 1.38
C MET A 31 9.62 -0.95 1.37
N HIS A 32 9.82 -1.52 2.56
CA HIS A 32 10.02 -2.94 2.68
C HIS A 32 8.72 -3.68 2.40
N ARG A 33 8.79 -4.82 1.70
CA ARG A 33 7.59 -5.58 1.36
C ARG A 33 6.79 -5.98 2.60
N ARG A 34 7.47 -6.25 3.69
CA ARG A 34 6.81 -6.60 4.95
C ARG A 34 5.97 -5.44 5.46
N THR A 35 6.49 -4.22 5.34
CA THR A 35 5.74 -3.02 5.71
C THR A 35 4.50 -2.87 4.84
N LEU A 36 4.65 -3.05 3.54
CA LEU A 36 3.52 -2.96 2.63
C LEU A 36 2.49 -4.03 2.94
N GLN A 37 2.92 -5.26 3.20
CA GLN A 37 2.01 -6.34 3.52
C GLN A 37 1.21 -6.03 4.78
N ARG A 38 1.84 -5.45 5.79
CA ARG A 38 1.14 -5.06 7.02
C ARG A 38 0.08 -4.02 6.73
N ILE A 39 0.40 -3.05 5.88
CA ILE A 39 -0.54 -2.00 5.50
C ILE A 39 -1.73 -2.60 4.74
N LEU A 40 -1.46 -3.51 3.82
CA LEU A 40 -2.52 -4.14 3.04
C LEU A 40 -3.40 -5.07 3.87
N ASN A 41 -2.83 -5.70 4.89
CA ASN A 41 -3.59 -6.55 5.81
C ASN A 41 -4.49 -5.73 6.72
N LYS A 42 -4.10 -4.52 7.04
CA LYS A 42 -4.97 -3.60 7.77
C LYS A 42 -5.94 -2.98 6.79
N ARG A 43 -7.20 -3.01 7.14
CA ARG A 43 -8.20 -2.36 6.30
C ARG A 43 -8.06 -0.86 6.39
N ALA A 44 -8.74 -0.15 5.49
CA ALA A 44 -8.71 1.29 5.50
C ALA A 44 -8.99 1.84 6.90
N PRO A 45 -8.25 2.86 7.33
CA PRO A 45 -8.49 3.48 8.62
C PRO A 45 -9.91 4.05 8.66
N LYS A 46 -10.55 3.83 9.75
CA LYS A 46 -11.90 4.37 9.93
C LYS A 46 -11.84 5.81 10.37
#